data_37ba55523c2e797e078597915ad14e76
#
_entry.id   37ba55523c2e797e078597915ad14e76
#
_cell.length_a   1.000
_cell.length_b   1.000
_cell.length_c   1.000
_cell.angle_alpha   90.00
_cell.angle_beta   90.00
_cell.angle_gamma   90.00
#
_symmetry.space_group_name_H-M   'P 1'
#
loop_
_entity.id
_entity.type
_entity.pdbx_description
1 polymer ?
#
loop_
_entity_poly.entity_id
_entity_poly.type
_entity_poly.pdbx_seq_one_letter_code
_entity_poly.pdbx_strand_id
1 'polypeptide(L)'
;LYKLKYQRVVNYSVKLINTGIEKICPDTDVLITHCPPFEILDFDNNIHYGSKELLTAVEKIKPRYHLFGHIHANNGIEVHGSTTFINSEIVNEIYGDIQPWHLIEI
;
A
#
# COMPACT_ATOMS: atom_id res chain seq x y z
N LEU A 1 -5.64 7.18 24.00
CA LEU A 1 -5.59 5.98 23.17
C LEU A 1 -5.36 6.36 21.70
N TYR A 2 -4.40 5.74 21.08
CA TYR A 2 -4.07 6.01 19.69
C TYR A 2 -5.13 5.44 18.75
N LYS A 3 -5.68 6.27 17.87
CA LYS A 3 -6.75 5.85 16.97
C LYS A 3 -6.25 5.78 15.54
N LEU A 4 -6.31 4.61 14.93
CA LEU A 4 -5.90 4.40 13.56
C LEU A 4 -6.97 4.86 12.58
N LYS A 5 -6.53 5.29 11.40
CA LYS A 5 -7.42 5.78 10.35
C LYS A 5 -7.59 4.79 9.20
N TYR A 6 -6.92 3.64 9.25
CA TYR A 6 -6.93 2.68 8.16
C TYR A 6 -8.32 2.18 7.79
N GLN A 7 -9.25 2.14 8.75
CA GLN A 7 -10.61 1.64 8.52
C GLN A 7 -11.36 2.40 7.43
N ARG A 8 -10.93 3.62 7.15
CA ARG A 8 -11.57 4.46 6.14
C ARG A 8 -11.22 4.09 4.71
N VAL A 9 -10.21 3.25 4.54
CA VAL A 9 -9.69 2.90 3.22
C VAL A 9 -9.66 1.41 2.94
N VAL A 10 -10.01 0.57 3.90
CA VAL A 10 -9.92 -0.90 3.76
C VAL A 10 -10.83 -1.46 2.67
N ASN A 11 -11.87 -0.76 2.31
CA ASN A 11 -12.85 -1.24 1.33
C ASN A 11 -12.57 -0.75 -0.08
N TYR A 12 -11.46 -0.05 -0.32
CA TYR A 12 -11.14 0.41 -1.65
C TYR A 12 -10.70 -0.76 -2.50
N SER A 13 -11.42 -1.00 -3.58
CA SER A 13 -10.98 -1.89 -4.65
C SER A 13 -10.12 -1.10 -5.63
N VAL A 14 -9.39 -1.80 -6.49
CA VAL A 14 -8.63 -1.18 -7.57
C VAL A 14 -9.52 -0.23 -8.38
N LYS A 15 -10.74 -0.64 -8.62
CA LYS A 15 -11.70 0.12 -9.40
C LYS A 15 -12.12 1.43 -8.74
N LEU A 16 -12.06 1.50 -7.40
CA LEU A 16 -12.49 2.66 -6.63
C LEU A 16 -11.34 3.56 -6.21
N ILE A 17 -10.09 3.16 -6.40
CA ILE A 17 -8.94 3.95 -5.97
C ILE A 17 -8.99 5.38 -6.53
N ASN A 18 -9.29 5.53 -7.81
CA ASN A 18 -9.32 6.84 -8.45
C ASN A 18 -10.49 7.71 -7.99
N THR A 19 -11.53 7.11 -7.45
CA THR A 19 -12.70 7.86 -6.97
C THR A 19 -12.73 8.03 -5.46
N GLY A 20 -11.88 7.29 -4.74
CA GLY A 20 -11.85 7.30 -3.28
C GLY A 20 -10.66 8.03 -2.68
N ILE A 21 -9.65 8.37 -3.47
CA ILE A 21 -8.41 8.96 -2.97
C ILE A 21 -8.65 10.27 -2.24
N GLU A 22 -9.52 11.13 -2.75
CA GLU A 22 -9.84 12.39 -2.11
C GLU A 22 -10.56 12.24 -0.76
N LYS A 23 -11.03 11.03 -0.45
CA LYS A 23 -11.67 10.73 0.83
C LYS A 23 -10.70 10.24 1.88
N ILE A 24 -9.42 10.04 1.53
CA ILE A 24 -8.42 9.64 2.50
C ILE A 24 -8.21 10.78 3.49
N CYS A 25 -8.35 10.46 4.76
CA CYS A 25 -8.23 11.45 5.82
C CYS A 25 -6.79 12.01 5.86
N PRO A 26 -6.60 13.34 5.86
CA PRO A 26 -5.25 13.93 5.86
C PRO A 26 -4.39 13.56 7.07
N ASP A 27 -4.98 13.17 8.18
CA ASP A 27 -4.27 12.76 9.40
C ASP A 27 -4.18 11.23 9.55
N THR A 28 -4.21 10.52 8.43
CA THR A 28 -4.09 9.07 8.41
C THR A 28 -2.71 8.63 8.86
N ASP A 29 -2.65 7.73 9.83
CA ASP A 29 -1.40 7.16 10.32
C ASP A 29 -1.03 5.87 9.60
N VAL A 30 -2.03 5.03 9.36
CA VAL A 30 -1.87 3.76 8.64
C VAL A 30 -2.88 3.74 7.51
N LEU A 31 -2.36 3.68 6.29
CA LEU A 31 -3.16 3.58 5.09
C LEU A 31 -3.09 2.14 4.57
N ILE A 32 -4.23 1.57 4.27
CA ILE A 32 -4.32 0.25 3.66
C ILE A 32 -5.07 0.37 2.35
N THR A 33 -4.45 -0.09 1.27
CA THR A 33 -5.08 -0.13 -0.05
C THR A 33 -4.89 -1.52 -0.66
N HIS A 34 -5.69 -1.84 -1.66
CA HIS A 34 -5.52 -3.11 -2.37
C HIS A 34 -4.25 -3.09 -3.22
N CYS A 35 -4.06 -2.05 -4.02
CA CYS A 35 -2.94 -1.93 -4.92
C CYS A 35 -1.86 -0.97 -4.38
N PRO A 36 -0.62 -1.11 -4.87
CA PRO A 36 0.47 -0.23 -4.49
C PRO A 36 0.36 1.15 -5.11
N PRO A 37 1.07 2.15 -4.57
CA PRO A 37 1.37 3.37 -5.30
C PRO A 37 2.37 3.10 -6.41
N PHE A 38 2.42 3.99 -7.39
CA PHE A 38 3.29 3.85 -8.56
C PHE A 38 4.78 3.84 -8.17
N GLU A 39 5.53 2.92 -8.76
CA GLU A 39 6.98 2.74 -8.56
C GLU A 39 7.40 2.33 -7.14
N ILE A 40 6.46 1.90 -6.31
CA ILE A 40 6.78 1.43 -4.97
C ILE A 40 6.28 0.00 -4.81
N LEU A 41 7.20 -0.98 -4.86
CA LEU A 41 6.89 -2.41 -4.70
C LEU A 41 5.74 -2.86 -5.62
N ASP A 42 5.73 -2.35 -6.85
CA ASP A 42 4.63 -2.55 -7.79
C ASP A 42 5.06 -3.17 -9.11
N PHE A 43 6.32 -3.62 -9.20
CA PHE A 43 6.94 -4.02 -10.47
C PHE A 43 6.77 -5.51 -10.72
N ASP A 44 6.23 -5.86 -11.88
CA ASP A 44 6.14 -7.24 -12.34
C ASP A 44 6.15 -7.26 -13.87
N ASN A 45 6.81 -8.25 -14.46
CA ASN A 45 6.91 -8.42 -15.93
C ASN A 45 7.30 -7.12 -16.66
N ASN A 46 8.27 -6.38 -16.10
CA ASN A 46 8.77 -5.11 -16.64
C ASN A 46 7.72 -4.00 -16.70
N ILE A 47 6.68 -4.08 -15.88
CA ILE A 47 5.61 -3.08 -15.80
C ILE A 47 5.42 -2.65 -14.35
N HIS A 48 5.20 -1.35 -14.16
CA HIS A 48 4.75 -0.78 -12.89
C HIS A 48 3.22 -0.75 -12.87
N TYR A 49 2.62 -1.44 -11.92
CA TYR A 49 1.15 -1.57 -11.84
C TYR A 49 0.52 -0.60 -10.86
N GLY A 50 1.34 0.15 -10.11
CA GLY A 50 0.82 1.04 -9.08
C GLY A 50 0.07 2.25 -9.61
N SER A 51 -0.68 2.88 -8.73
CA SER A 51 -1.48 4.06 -9.05
C SER A 51 -0.68 5.34 -8.83
N LYS A 52 -0.58 6.18 -9.87
CA LYS A 52 0.07 7.49 -9.80
C LYS A 52 -0.72 8.45 -8.92
N GLU A 53 -2.04 8.38 -8.98
CA GLU A 53 -2.92 9.19 -8.15
C GLU A 53 -2.76 8.85 -6.68
N LEU A 54 -2.62 7.55 -6.37
CA LEU A 54 -2.38 7.10 -5.01
C LEU A 54 -1.01 7.56 -4.51
N LEU A 55 0.02 7.48 -5.34
CA LEU A 55 1.35 7.98 -4.99
C LEU A 55 1.29 9.46 -4.60
N THR A 56 0.65 10.28 -5.43
CA THR A 56 0.50 11.71 -5.16
C THR A 56 -0.21 11.95 -3.82
N ALA A 57 -1.28 11.22 -3.55
CA ALA A 57 -2.02 11.35 -2.30
C ALA A 57 -1.16 10.95 -1.09
N VAL A 58 -0.42 9.85 -1.20
CA VAL A 58 0.43 9.37 -0.11
C VAL A 58 1.58 10.33 0.16
N GLU A 59 2.18 10.89 -0.87
CA GLU A 59 3.23 11.90 -0.72
C GLU A 59 2.75 13.15 -0.01
N LYS A 60 1.49 13.49 -0.19
CA LYS A 60 0.87 14.65 0.46
C LYS A 60 0.48 14.35 1.92
N ILE A 61 -0.13 13.18 2.16
CA ILE A 61 -0.65 12.79 3.48
C ILE A 61 0.47 12.32 4.40
N LYS A 62 1.46 11.63 3.85
CA LYS A 62 2.61 11.09 4.58
C LYS A 62 2.21 10.22 5.77
N PRO A 63 1.44 9.14 5.54
CA PRO A 63 1.13 8.21 6.62
C PRO A 63 2.42 7.56 7.12
N ARG A 64 2.43 7.10 8.37
CA ARG A 64 3.58 6.36 8.90
C ARG A 64 3.77 5.05 8.17
N TYR A 65 2.67 4.36 7.86
CA TYR A 65 2.67 3.09 7.14
C TYR A 65 1.66 3.11 6.03
N HIS A 66 2.06 2.58 4.88
CA HIS A 66 1.16 2.30 3.78
C HIS A 66 1.27 0.81 3.43
N LEU A 67 0.21 0.06 3.70
CA LEU A 67 0.15 -1.38 3.49
C LEU A 67 -0.69 -1.69 2.26
N PHE A 68 -0.20 -2.58 1.43
CA PHE A 68 -0.90 -2.99 0.22
C PHE A 68 -0.47 -4.41 -0.19
N GLY A 69 -1.08 -4.95 -1.22
CA GLY A 69 -0.75 -6.26 -1.74
C GLY A 69 -0.89 -6.30 -3.25
N HIS A 70 -1.53 -7.33 -3.79
CA HIS A 70 -1.87 -7.52 -5.19
C HIS A 70 -0.69 -7.86 -6.10
N ILE A 71 0.44 -7.19 -5.99
CA ILE A 71 1.60 -7.48 -6.84
C ILE A 71 2.46 -8.54 -6.13
N HIS A 72 2.24 -9.79 -6.50
CA HIS A 72 2.82 -10.96 -5.81
C HIS A 72 4.34 -11.02 -5.94
N ALA A 73 4.90 -10.45 -6.99
CA ALA A 73 6.35 -10.48 -7.24
C ALA A 73 7.14 -9.53 -6.34
N ASN A 74 6.50 -8.61 -5.64
CA ASN A 74 7.18 -7.53 -4.91
C ASN A 74 6.87 -7.48 -3.42
N ASN A 75 6.72 -8.63 -2.76
CA ASN A 75 6.66 -8.65 -1.30
C ASN A 75 7.91 -7.95 -0.74
N GLY A 76 7.72 -7.01 0.17
CA GLY A 76 8.86 -6.29 0.74
C GLY A 76 8.48 -5.03 1.48
N ILE A 77 9.53 -4.30 1.88
CA ILE A 77 9.42 -3.06 2.64
C ILE A 77 10.33 -2.03 1.99
N GLU A 78 9.82 -0.81 1.77
CA GLU A 78 10.60 0.35 1.35
C GLU A 78 10.26 1.54 2.23
N VAL A 79 11.27 2.33 2.59
CA VAL A 79 11.10 3.55 3.38
C VAL A 79 11.37 4.76 2.50
N HIS A 80 10.40 5.65 2.40
CA HIS A 80 10.54 6.92 1.67
C HIS A 80 10.16 8.06 2.61
N GLY A 81 11.15 8.84 3.05
CA GLY A 81 10.92 9.90 4.01
C GLY A 81 10.37 9.34 5.32
N SER A 82 9.21 9.82 5.73
CA SER A 82 8.55 9.39 6.96
C SER A 82 7.55 8.23 6.77
N THR A 83 7.37 7.75 5.54
CA THR A 83 6.43 6.67 5.24
C THR A 83 7.17 5.36 4.98
N THR A 84 6.74 4.31 5.66
CA THR A 84 7.17 2.94 5.41
C THR A 84 6.11 2.26 4.56
N PHE A 85 6.50 1.83 3.37
CA PHE A 85 5.64 1.10 2.44
C PHE A 85 5.87 -0.39 2.58
N ILE A 86 4.79 -1.16 2.67
CA ILE A 86 4.87 -2.61 2.82
C ILE A 86 3.92 -3.26 1.82
N ASN A 87 4.49 -4.02 0.88
CA ASN A 87 3.71 -4.95 0.10
C ASN A 87 3.65 -6.26 0.90
N SER A 88 2.50 -6.53 1.47
CA SER A 88 2.29 -7.68 2.36
C SER A 88 1.64 -8.87 1.63
N GLU A 89 1.76 -8.94 0.32
CA GLU A 89 1.32 -10.10 -0.43
C GLU A 89 2.08 -11.35 0.03
N ILE A 90 1.36 -12.35 0.51
CA ILE A 90 1.96 -13.51 1.15
C ILE A 90 2.06 -14.74 0.25
N VAL A 91 1.54 -14.67 -0.98
CA VAL A 91 1.54 -15.81 -1.91
C VAL A 91 2.43 -15.51 -3.10
N ASN A 92 3.35 -16.42 -3.40
CA ASN A 92 4.14 -16.36 -4.61
C ASN A 92 3.28 -16.83 -5.80
N GLU A 93 3.16 -16.00 -6.81
CA GLU A 93 2.30 -16.27 -7.97
C GLU A 93 2.73 -17.50 -8.77
N ILE A 94 4.03 -17.72 -8.90
CA ILE A 94 4.58 -18.78 -9.77
C ILE A 94 4.43 -20.16 -9.12
N TYR A 95 4.74 -20.26 -7.83
CA TYR A 95 4.79 -21.54 -7.12
C TYR A 95 3.75 -21.68 -6.02
N GLY A 96 3.00 -20.64 -5.72
CA GLY A 96 2.06 -20.64 -4.61
C GLY A 96 2.73 -20.63 -3.23
N ASP A 97 4.02 -20.34 -3.18
CA ASP A 97 4.76 -20.30 -1.92
C ASP A 97 4.33 -19.12 -1.06
N ILE A 98 4.36 -19.33 0.27
CA ILE A 98 4.01 -18.28 1.22
C ILE A 98 5.19 -17.33 1.37
N GLN A 99 4.95 -16.04 1.16
CA GLN A 99 5.93 -14.99 1.39
C GLN A 99 6.06 -14.66 2.87
N PRO A 100 7.19 -14.05 3.31
CA PRO A 100 7.37 -13.69 4.72
C PRO A 100 6.34 -12.66 5.19
N TRP A 101 5.99 -12.77 6.46
CA TRP A 101 5.14 -11.79 7.12
C TRP A 101 5.94 -10.56 7.51
N HIS A 102 5.25 -9.45 7.66
CA HIS A 102 5.82 -8.21 8.17
C HIS A 102 5.09 -7.80 9.44
N LEU A 103 5.86 -7.58 10.52
CA LEU A 103 5.33 -7.11 11.79
C LEU A 103 5.64 -5.63 11.93
N ILE A 104 4.62 -4.83 12.23
CA ILE A 104 4.79 -3.40 12.49
C ILE A 104 4.24 -3.07 13.87
N GLU A 105 4.88 -2.11 14.54
CA GLU A 105 4.43 -1.57 15.81
C GLU A 105 4.02 -0.11 15.62
N ILE A 106 2.86 0.21 16.12
CA ILE A 106 2.27 1.54 15.94
C ILE A 106 2.32 2.33 17.24
#